data_290726c555ae9a2923f58ed18109001f
#
_entry.id   290726c555ae9a2923f58ed18109001f
#
_cell.length_a   1.000
_cell.length_b   1.000
_cell.length_c   1.000
_cell.angle_alpha   90.00
_cell.angle_beta   90.00
_cell.angle_gamma   90.00
#
_symmetry.space_group_name_H-M   'P 1'
#
loop_
_entity.id
_entity.type
_entity.pdbx_description
1 polymer ?
#
loop_
_entity_poly.entity_id
_entity_poly.type
_entity_poly.pdbx_seq_one_letter_code
_entity_poly.pdbx_strand_id
1 'polypeptide(L)'
;MKFLTKSLLMFALILTMNLNIQAQESAPSLTIEEIIVTARKKEESIQDVPMAVTAITDQLGESSVRRIEDIQAFAPNLFINRTPGIGSGAAITIRGVASLESDKSFEPSIGVVMDGMFLGTQSGVLLDNFDIERIEVLRGPQGTLFGKNTTGGILNIIRTPVSLTEVSVDASLTVGDFGRQDVKTVVQVPIIEDKLGLKIFAASIEHDGHVYNTYLDRHAGGDDKLNYGFALLWEPNDQLSLKLHHELMEDKSEQGVYVNRNVVGELACTITLIGFDPNNGCEKDATDGPDTVESDGSNFSDNEYESTIFTVNYDTENFLYTYIYSNRDMDEQNMQDFDGSAARLLRMNYFNDWEQTSHEFRVTSQFSEKFQFIAGIYDWEVDYAQNWDVYDLFYQLSRLGVGAWGAGDTLTGYGRDSYITGLPWESDLASNNGQTQKTESIAVFASIDWYLTDQLTLTAGFRWTEEEKDFLGGNAGVGYYP
;
A
#
# COMPACT_ATOMS: atom_id res chain seq x y z
N MET A 1 23.15 15.00 9.15
CA MET A 1 23.21 16.32 8.47
C MET A 1 22.10 16.53 7.46
N LYS A 2 21.62 15.48 6.74
CA LYS A 2 20.45 15.55 5.84
C LYS A 2 19.11 15.78 6.57
N PHE A 3 18.97 15.26 7.80
CA PHE A 3 17.77 15.42 8.63
C PHE A 3 17.55 16.87 9.09
N LEU A 4 18.59 17.54 9.58
CA LEU A 4 18.45 18.95 10.00
C LEU A 4 17.98 19.88 8.88
N THR A 5 18.33 19.59 7.62
CA THR A 5 17.92 20.39 6.47
C THR A 5 16.46 20.14 6.06
N LYS A 6 15.99 18.89 6.12
CA LYS A 6 14.58 18.53 5.84
C LYS A 6 13.63 19.13 6.92
N SER A 7 13.98 18.96 8.20
CA SER A 7 13.21 19.54 9.33
C SER A 7 13.24 21.07 9.34
N LEU A 8 14.35 21.70 8.94
CA LEU A 8 14.45 23.17 8.90
C LEU A 8 13.60 23.76 7.78
N LEU A 9 13.46 23.10 6.63
CA LEU A 9 12.57 23.53 5.53
C LEU A 9 11.09 23.44 5.93
N MET A 10 10.70 22.37 6.63
CA MET A 10 9.34 22.20 7.16
C MET A 10 9.01 23.25 8.24
N PHE A 11 9.95 23.50 9.15
CA PHE A 11 9.78 24.52 10.20
C PHE A 11 9.78 25.96 9.67
N ALA A 12 10.51 26.24 8.59
CA ALA A 12 10.55 27.56 7.96
C ALA A 12 9.23 27.90 7.26
N LEU A 13 8.50 26.90 6.72
CA LEU A 13 7.18 27.11 6.13
C LEU A 13 6.13 27.48 7.19
N ILE A 14 6.23 26.91 8.39
CA ILE A 14 5.30 27.18 9.51
C ILE A 14 5.56 28.56 10.15
N LEU A 15 6.80 29.03 10.19
CA LEU A 15 7.16 30.29 10.86
C LEU A 15 6.80 31.56 10.06
N THR A 16 6.45 31.44 8.78
CA THR A 16 6.07 32.61 7.97
C THR A 16 4.60 32.99 8.06
N MET A 17 3.77 32.16 8.69
CA MET A 17 2.34 32.44 8.85
C MET A 17 2.07 33.01 10.25
N ASN A 18 1.69 34.28 10.33
CA ASN A 18 1.11 34.87 11.55
C ASN A 18 -0.33 34.35 11.72
N LEU A 19 -0.49 33.12 12.22
CA LEU A 19 -1.79 32.52 12.49
C LEU A 19 -2.30 33.00 13.86
N ASN A 20 -3.42 33.70 13.88
CA ASN A 20 -4.21 33.89 15.09
C ASN A 20 -4.98 32.61 15.37
N ILE A 21 -4.39 31.66 16.09
CA ILE A 21 -5.04 30.44 16.54
C ILE A 21 -5.99 30.80 17.67
N GLN A 22 -7.29 30.85 17.40
CA GLN A 22 -8.32 30.83 18.43
C GLN A 22 -8.71 29.36 18.64
N ALA A 23 -8.33 28.81 19.78
CA ALA A 23 -8.83 27.52 20.23
C ALA A 23 -10.33 27.65 20.53
N GLN A 24 -11.17 27.10 19.69
CA GLN A 24 -12.60 27.02 19.93
C GLN A 24 -12.90 25.69 20.62
N GLU A 25 -13.10 25.71 21.94
CA GLU A 25 -13.67 24.58 22.66
C GLU A 25 -15.12 24.38 22.20
N SER A 26 -15.37 23.44 21.31
CA SER A 26 -16.72 22.96 21.02
C SER A 26 -17.16 21.99 22.11
N ALA A 27 -18.22 22.33 22.83
CA ALA A 27 -18.87 21.41 23.79
C ALA A 27 -19.40 20.19 22.97
N PRO A 28 -19.23 18.95 23.45
CA PRO A 28 -19.75 17.78 22.77
C PRO A 28 -21.28 17.84 22.70
N SER A 29 -21.81 18.04 21.52
CA SER A 29 -23.25 17.83 21.26
C SER A 29 -23.49 16.33 21.17
N LEU A 30 -24.42 15.81 21.96
CA LEU A 30 -24.90 14.42 21.90
C LEU A 30 -25.85 14.22 20.69
N THR A 31 -25.52 14.78 19.53
CA THR A 31 -26.14 14.41 18.28
C THR A 31 -25.43 13.17 17.77
N ILE A 32 -26.17 12.08 17.57
CA ILE A 32 -25.65 10.91 16.83
C ILE A 32 -25.36 11.43 15.44
N GLU A 33 -24.09 11.60 15.09
CA GLU A 33 -23.69 11.96 13.74
C GLU A 33 -24.05 10.80 12.82
N GLU A 34 -24.78 11.11 11.76
CA GLU A 34 -25.10 10.15 10.70
C GLU A 34 -23.82 9.83 9.92
N ILE A 35 -23.41 8.57 9.93
CA ILE A 35 -22.20 8.15 9.21
C ILE A 35 -22.57 7.97 7.72
N ILE A 36 -22.00 8.83 6.89
CA ILE A 36 -22.12 8.76 5.43
C ILE A 36 -20.99 7.92 4.85
N VAL A 37 -21.32 7.02 3.96
CA VAL A 37 -20.39 6.14 3.26
C VAL A 37 -20.55 6.23 1.74
N THR A 38 -19.51 5.86 1.00
CA THR A 38 -19.50 5.82 -0.46
C THR A 38 -19.42 4.38 -1.01
N ALA A 39 -19.90 3.44 -0.21
CA ALA A 39 -19.85 1.99 -0.46
C ALA A 39 -20.47 1.54 -1.80
N ARG A 40 -21.43 2.31 -2.34
CA ARG A 40 -22.03 2.05 -3.66
C ARG A 40 -21.70 3.12 -4.70
N LYS A 41 -20.55 3.78 -4.57
CA LYS A 41 -20.10 4.89 -5.43
C LYS A 41 -21.06 6.09 -5.44
N LYS A 42 -21.88 6.23 -4.42
CA LYS A 42 -22.75 7.36 -4.10
C LYS A 42 -22.77 7.55 -2.59
N GLU A 43 -22.97 8.76 -2.15
CA GLU A 43 -23.09 9.09 -0.73
C GLU A 43 -24.44 8.58 -0.19
N GLU A 44 -24.38 7.75 0.86
CA GLU A 44 -25.56 7.17 1.51
C GLU A 44 -25.30 7.02 3.00
N SER A 45 -26.38 7.08 3.81
CA SER A 45 -26.29 6.69 5.20
C SER A 45 -25.87 5.21 5.33
N ILE A 46 -24.92 4.92 6.21
CA ILE A 46 -24.49 3.53 6.47
C ILE A 46 -25.65 2.62 6.86
N GLN A 47 -26.72 3.18 7.43
CA GLN A 47 -27.93 2.44 7.84
C GLN A 47 -28.79 2.02 6.64
N ASP A 48 -28.67 2.72 5.51
CA ASP A 48 -29.47 2.45 4.31
C ASP A 48 -28.75 1.54 3.31
N VAL A 49 -27.46 1.26 3.54
CA VAL A 49 -26.65 0.41 2.65
C VAL A 49 -26.99 -1.07 2.87
N PRO A 50 -27.51 -1.81 1.86
CA PRO A 50 -27.95 -3.21 2.01
C PRO A 50 -26.78 -4.20 1.95
N MET A 51 -25.64 -3.88 2.55
CA MET A 51 -24.47 -4.73 2.63
C MET A 51 -23.72 -4.53 3.95
N ALA A 52 -22.82 -5.46 4.27
CA ALA A 52 -22.01 -5.37 5.48
C ALA A 52 -20.85 -4.37 5.28
N VAL A 53 -21.03 -3.15 5.75
CA VAL A 53 -20.02 -2.08 5.74
C VAL A 53 -19.60 -1.78 7.18
N THR A 54 -18.32 -1.49 7.37
CA THR A 54 -17.78 -0.87 8.58
C THR A 54 -17.08 0.41 8.15
N ALA A 55 -17.53 1.56 8.65
CA ALA A 55 -16.83 2.82 8.48
C ALA A 55 -16.00 3.09 9.75
N ILE A 56 -14.74 3.40 9.56
CA ILE A 56 -13.78 3.75 10.61
C ILE A 56 -13.46 5.23 10.39
N THR A 57 -13.88 6.07 11.31
CA THR A 57 -13.81 7.54 11.27
C THR A 57 -13.08 8.07 12.50
N ASP A 58 -13.77 8.37 13.56
CA ASP A 58 -13.23 8.94 14.81
C ASP A 58 -12.14 8.06 15.44
N GLN A 59 -12.25 6.74 15.27
CA GLN A 59 -11.25 5.79 15.74
C GLN A 59 -9.86 6.04 15.14
N LEU A 60 -9.78 6.63 13.93
CA LEU A 60 -8.50 7.02 13.33
C LEU A 60 -7.79 8.11 14.13
N GLY A 61 -8.54 9.00 14.77
CA GLY A 61 -7.98 10.11 15.57
C GLY A 61 -7.86 9.80 17.07
N GLU A 62 -8.81 9.07 17.66
CA GLU A 62 -8.91 8.85 19.10
C GLU A 62 -8.12 7.64 19.61
N SER A 63 -7.99 6.63 18.74
CA SER A 63 -7.38 5.38 19.11
C SER A 63 -5.94 5.34 18.71
N SER A 64 -4.95 5.15 19.12
CA SER A 64 -3.54 4.98 18.71
C SER A 64 -3.36 4.23 17.36
N VAL A 65 -4.31 4.37 16.44
CA VAL A 65 -4.20 3.86 15.07
C VAL A 65 -3.10 4.63 14.36
N ARG A 66 -1.98 4.01 14.13
CA ARG A 66 -0.81 4.63 13.51
C ARG A 66 -0.68 4.25 12.04
N ARG A 67 -1.08 3.03 11.72
CA ARG A 67 -0.97 2.40 10.42
C ARG A 67 -2.30 1.80 10.00
N ILE A 68 -2.43 1.57 8.71
CA ILE A 68 -3.64 0.96 8.17
C ILE A 68 -3.89 -0.46 8.72
N GLU A 69 -2.84 -1.18 9.13
CA GLU A 69 -2.98 -2.51 9.74
C GLU A 69 -3.75 -2.45 11.07
N ASP A 70 -3.69 -1.35 11.79
CA ASP A 70 -4.34 -1.22 13.10
C ASP A 70 -5.87 -1.21 13.00
N ILE A 71 -6.42 -0.88 11.81
CA ILE A 71 -7.87 -0.88 11.59
C ILE A 71 -8.52 -2.27 11.72
N GLN A 72 -7.74 -3.34 11.60
CA GLN A 72 -8.26 -4.70 11.82
C GLN A 72 -8.91 -4.89 13.19
N ALA A 73 -8.52 -4.08 14.19
CA ALA A 73 -9.13 -4.10 15.53
C ALA A 73 -10.59 -3.62 15.53
N PHE A 74 -11.00 -2.85 14.52
CA PHE A 74 -12.32 -2.22 14.44
C PHE A 74 -13.27 -2.88 13.41
N ALA A 75 -12.75 -3.72 12.53
CA ALA A 75 -13.54 -4.39 11.49
C ALA A 75 -13.54 -5.91 11.70
N PRO A 76 -14.67 -6.54 12.06
CA PRO A 76 -14.75 -7.98 12.25
C PRO A 76 -14.36 -8.76 10.98
N ASN A 77 -13.56 -9.81 11.13
CA ASN A 77 -13.06 -10.68 10.06
C ASN A 77 -12.17 -9.99 9.02
N LEU A 78 -11.61 -8.84 9.34
CA LEU A 78 -10.54 -8.19 8.59
C LEU A 78 -9.20 -8.57 9.24
N PHE A 79 -8.23 -9.01 8.42
CA PHE A 79 -6.83 -9.17 8.81
C PHE A 79 -5.96 -8.49 7.76
N ILE A 80 -5.00 -7.72 8.21
CA ILE A 80 -4.03 -7.03 7.37
C ILE A 80 -2.65 -7.41 7.89
N ASN A 81 -1.86 -8.07 7.05
CA ASN A 81 -0.51 -8.48 7.39
C ASN A 81 0.46 -7.90 6.36
N ARG A 82 1.67 -7.63 6.77
CA ARG A 82 2.75 -7.28 5.84
C ARG A 82 3.07 -8.46 4.95
N THR A 83 3.27 -8.20 3.68
CA THR A 83 3.71 -9.22 2.72
C THR A 83 5.23 -9.32 2.79
N PRO A 84 5.81 -10.49 3.07
CA PRO A 84 7.26 -10.67 3.05
C PRO A 84 7.85 -10.31 1.69
N GLY A 85 9.01 -9.66 1.69
CA GLY A 85 9.71 -9.29 0.45
C GLY A 85 9.16 -8.06 -0.28
N ILE A 86 8.09 -7.42 0.24
CA ILE A 86 7.53 -6.19 -0.30
C ILE A 86 7.37 -5.18 0.83
N GLY A 87 8.10 -4.07 0.79
CA GLY A 87 8.18 -3.10 1.87
C GLY A 87 6.83 -2.64 2.41
N SER A 88 6.12 -1.84 1.64
CA SER A 88 4.77 -1.36 2.00
C SER A 88 3.65 -2.25 1.44
N GLY A 89 3.90 -3.56 1.25
CA GLY A 89 2.92 -4.52 0.74
C GLY A 89 2.00 -5.08 1.82
N ALA A 90 0.71 -5.19 1.52
CA ALA A 90 -0.32 -5.70 2.42
C ALA A 90 -1.04 -6.93 1.89
N ALA A 91 -0.95 -8.05 2.62
CA ALA A 91 -1.86 -9.17 2.43
C ALA A 91 -3.14 -8.94 3.24
N ILE A 92 -4.22 -8.57 2.54
CA ILE A 92 -5.52 -8.27 3.14
C ILE A 92 -6.42 -9.49 3.04
N THR A 93 -7.04 -9.86 4.16
CA THR A 93 -7.98 -10.98 4.27
C THR A 93 -9.32 -10.48 4.80
N ILE A 94 -10.40 -10.77 4.12
CA ILE A 94 -11.76 -10.49 4.58
C ILE A 94 -12.56 -11.81 4.57
N ARG A 95 -13.13 -12.20 5.71
CA ARG A 95 -13.93 -13.44 5.87
C ARG A 95 -13.20 -14.70 5.38
N GLY A 96 -11.88 -14.76 5.53
CA GLY A 96 -11.04 -15.88 5.11
C GLY A 96 -10.69 -15.89 3.61
N VAL A 97 -11.14 -14.92 2.82
CA VAL A 97 -10.72 -14.75 1.44
C VAL A 97 -9.47 -13.85 1.43
N ALA A 98 -8.38 -14.35 0.85
CA ALA A 98 -7.10 -13.66 0.79
C ALA A 98 -6.36 -13.99 -0.51
N SER A 99 -5.45 -13.11 -0.91
CA SER A 99 -4.31 -13.41 -1.77
C SER A 99 -3.07 -13.08 -0.95
N LEU A 100 -2.19 -14.04 -0.75
CA LEU A 100 -0.97 -13.90 0.08
C LEU A 100 0.29 -13.82 -0.77
N GLU A 101 0.14 -13.89 -2.09
CA GLU A 101 1.25 -13.93 -3.02
C GLU A 101 1.83 -12.54 -3.26
N SER A 102 3.15 -12.44 -3.24
CA SER A 102 3.90 -11.23 -3.53
C SER A 102 4.15 -11.00 -5.03
N ASP A 103 3.99 -12.04 -5.81
CA ASP A 103 4.15 -12.02 -7.27
C ASP A 103 3.07 -11.14 -7.92
N LYS A 104 3.49 -10.20 -8.76
CA LYS A 104 2.60 -9.24 -9.42
C LYS A 104 1.63 -9.90 -10.42
N SER A 105 1.90 -11.13 -10.88
CA SER A 105 0.97 -11.90 -11.72
C SER A 105 -0.26 -12.41 -10.97
N PHE A 106 -0.18 -12.49 -9.63
CA PHE A 106 -1.30 -12.85 -8.78
C PHE A 106 -2.08 -11.63 -8.36
N GLU A 107 -3.26 -11.50 -8.89
CA GLU A 107 -4.16 -10.40 -8.56
C GLU A 107 -4.74 -10.55 -7.14
N PRO A 108 -4.87 -9.44 -6.38
CA PRO A 108 -5.45 -9.49 -5.04
C PRO A 108 -6.93 -9.90 -5.08
N SER A 109 -7.39 -10.64 -4.06
CA SER A 109 -8.80 -11.02 -3.90
C SER A 109 -9.63 -9.97 -3.18
N ILE A 110 -8.98 -9.02 -2.54
CA ILE A 110 -9.56 -7.86 -1.85
C ILE A 110 -9.11 -6.61 -2.60
N GLY A 111 -10.06 -5.83 -3.10
CA GLY A 111 -9.77 -4.57 -3.75
C GLY A 111 -9.40 -3.49 -2.74
N VAL A 112 -8.41 -2.68 -3.06
CA VAL A 112 -8.13 -1.44 -2.35
C VAL A 112 -8.41 -0.28 -3.28
N VAL A 113 -9.19 0.68 -2.82
CA VAL A 113 -9.55 1.87 -3.57
C VAL A 113 -9.18 3.09 -2.73
N MET A 114 -8.53 4.07 -3.32
CA MET A 114 -8.17 5.31 -2.65
C MET A 114 -8.67 6.51 -3.47
N ASP A 115 -9.58 7.29 -2.88
CA ASP A 115 -10.25 8.43 -3.57
C ASP A 115 -10.79 8.07 -4.97
N GLY A 116 -11.23 6.84 -5.18
CA GLY A 116 -11.74 6.34 -6.46
C GLY A 116 -10.71 5.63 -7.34
N MET A 117 -9.42 5.77 -7.09
CA MET A 117 -8.36 5.02 -7.77
C MET A 117 -8.31 3.58 -7.23
N PHE A 118 -8.46 2.59 -8.09
CA PHE A 118 -8.24 1.19 -7.76
C PHE A 118 -6.74 0.88 -7.74
N LEU A 119 -6.24 0.28 -6.65
CA LEU A 119 -4.88 -0.18 -6.54
C LEU A 119 -4.76 -1.62 -7.06
N GLY A 120 -4.16 -1.79 -8.23
CA GLY A 120 -4.08 -3.09 -8.92
C GLY A 120 -3.16 -4.12 -8.27
N THR A 121 -2.36 -3.71 -7.28
CA THR A 121 -1.39 -4.55 -6.58
C THR A 121 -1.48 -4.37 -5.06
N GLN A 122 -0.90 -5.32 -4.31
CA GLN A 122 -0.77 -5.23 -2.86
C GLN A 122 0.36 -4.29 -2.41
N SER A 123 1.25 -3.87 -3.31
CA SER A 123 2.37 -2.97 -3.00
C SER A 123 1.89 -1.56 -2.72
N GLY A 124 2.57 -0.87 -1.80
CA GLY A 124 2.26 0.51 -1.44
C GLY A 124 0.87 0.70 -0.84
N VAL A 125 0.28 -0.35 -0.24
CA VAL A 125 -1.02 -0.31 0.43
C VAL A 125 -0.88 -0.04 1.93
N LEU A 126 0.26 -0.42 2.53
CA LEU A 126 0.53 -0.18 3.94
C LEU A 126 0.88 1.29 4.18
N LEU A 127 -0.15 2.10 4.16
CA LEU A 127 -0.06 3.53 4.44
C LEU A 127 -0.02 3.78 5.95
N ASP A 128 0.64 4.86 6.33
CA ASP A 128 0.48 5.40 7.68
C ASP A 128 -0.85 6.14 7.79
N ASN A 129 -1.47 6.10 8.96
CA ASN A 129 -2.68 6.85 9.24
C ASN A 129 -2.37 8.36 9.21
N PHE A 130 -2.62 8.96 8.04
CA PHE A 130 -2.25 10.33 7.75
C PHE A 130 -3.14 10.89 6.63
N ASP A 131 -3.74 12.06 6.86
CA ASP A 131 -4.67 12.71 5.92
C ASP A 131 -5.84 11.82 5.48
N ILE A 132 -6.30 10.91 6.33
CA ILE A 132 -7.41 10.00 6.08
C ILE A 132 -8.64 10.49 6.85
N GLU A 133 -9.75 10.72 6.14
CA GLU A 133 -11.04 11.06 6.73
C GLU A 133 -11.72 9.81 7.28
N ARG A 134 -11.80 8.76 6.47
CA ARG A 134 -12.41 7.49 6.84
C ARG A 134 -11.90 6.34 6.00
N ILE A 135 -12.07 5.14 6.56
CA ILE A 135 -11.82 3.88 5.84
C ILE A 135 -13.11 3.06 5.90
N GLU A 136 -13.61 2.67 4.73
CA GLU A 136 -14.80 1.86 4.59
C GLU A 136 -14.40 0.42 4.25
N VAL A 137 -14.78 -0.54 5.07
CA VAL A 137 -14.54 -1.97 4.87
C VAL A 137 -15.82 -2.62 4.38
N LEU A 138 -15.90 -2.91 3.08
CA LEU A 138 -17.02 -3.57 2.43
C LEU A 138 -16.75 -5.07 2.40
N ARG A 139 -17.59 -5.86 3.07
CA ARG A 139 -17.38 -7.31 3.24
C ARG A 139 -18.28 -8.14 2.32
N GLY A 140 -17.66 -8.94 1.49
CA GLY A 140 -18.31 -9.78 0.48
C GLY A 140 -18.10 -9.25 -0.94
N PRO A 141 -18.53 -10.00 -1.97
CA PRO A 141 -18.26 -9.66 -3.37
C PRO A 141 -18.80 -8.29 -3.79
N GLN A 142 -17.97 -7.49 -4.44
CA GLN A 142 -18.29 -6.13 -4.91
C GLN A 142 -18.10 -5.96 -6.43
N GLY A 143 -18.15 -7.06 -7.19
CA GLY A 143 -17.80 -7.07 -8.61
C GLY A 143 -18.64 -6.19 -9.52
N THR A 144 -19.88 -5.86 -9.17
CA THR A 144 -20.75 -5.04 -10.03
C THR A 144 -20.25 -3.61 -10.20
N LEU A 145 -19.99 -2.91 -9.11
CA LEU A 145 -19.59 -1.49 -9.16
C LEU A 145 -18.07 -1.30 -9.16
N PHE A 146 -17.35 -2.14 -8.45
CA PHE A 146 -15.89 -2.00 -8.30
C PHE A 146 -15.09 -2.88 -9.26
N GLY A 147 -15.69 -3.95 -9.77
CA GLY A 147 -15.09 -4.77 -10.82
C GLY A 147 -14.24 -5.92 -10.29
N LYS A 148 -13.11 -6.16 -10.97
CA LYS A 148 -12.22 -7.28 -10.66
C LYS A 148 -11.58 -7.17 -9.27
N ASN A 149 -11.01 -8.27 -8.80
CA ASN A 149 -10.21 -8.32 -7.57
C ASN A 149 -10.99 -7.95 -6.29
N THR A 150 -12.30 -8.15 -6.29
CA THR A 150 -13.20 -7.75 -5.20
C THR A 150 -14.06 -8.91 -4.69
N THR A 151 -13.57 -10.14 -4.81
CA THR A 151 -14.30 -11.36 -4.45
C THR A 151 -14.56 -11.46 -2.95
N GLY A 152 -13.60 -11.07 -2.11
CA GLY A 152 -13.76 -11.08 -0.65
C GLY A 152 -14.28 -9.77 -0.08
N GLY A 153 -14.09 -8.66 -0.80
CA GLY A 153 -14.49 -7.33 -0.35
C GLY A 153 -13.63 -6.21 -0.89
N ILE A 154 -13.80 -5.04 -0.27
CA ILE A 154 -13.05 -3.82 -0.61
C ILE A 154 -12.64 -3.10 0.67
N LEU A 155 -11.47 -2.53 0.62
CA LEU A 155 -11.00 -1.48 1.50
C LEU A 155 -11.02 -0.15 0.73
N ASN A 156 -11.95 0.73 1.07
CA ASN A 156 -12.11 2.03 0.43
C ASN A 156 -11.58 3.13 1.37
N ILE A 157 -10.51 3.80 0.96
CA ILE A 157 -9.80 4.81 1.72
C ILE A 157 -10.16 6.17 1.17
N ILE A 158 -10.70 7.03 2.01
CA ILE A 158 -11.11 8.38 1.65
C ILE A 158 -10.23 9.36 2.43
N ARG A 159 -9.54 10.25 1.71
CA ARG A 159 -8.73 11.30 2.29
C ARG A 159 -9.57 12.46 2.76
N THR A 160 -9.03 13.24 3.70
CA THR A 160 -9.71 14.46 4.17
C THR A 160 -10.00 15.41 2.99
N PRO A 161 -11.17 16.03 2.94
CA PRO A 161 -11.50 16.97 1.88
C PRO A 161 -10.60 18.22 1.91
N VAL A 162 -10.50 18.91 0.77
CA VAL A 162 -9.81 20.21 0.70
C VAL A 162 -10.77 21.30 1.18
N SER A 163 -10.33 22.13 2.13
CA SER A 163 -11.14 23.25 2.64
C SER A 163 -11.19 24.40 1.64
N LEU A 164 -12.41 24.93 1.41
CA LEU A 164 -12.66 26.14 0.62
C LEU A 164 -12.89 27.39 1.47
N THR A 165 -13.06 27.22 2.79
CA THR A 165 -13.53 28.30 3.67
C THR A 165 -12.53 28.65 4.76
N GLU A 166 -11.79 27.67 5.27
CA GLU A 166 -10.94 27.85 6.45
C GLU A 166 -9.48 27.49 6.19
N VAL A 167 -8.59 28.31 6.75
CA VAL A 167 -7.17 27.93 6.85
C VAL A 167 -7.03 27.00 8.04
N SER A 168 -6.48 25.80 7.82
CA SER A 168 -6.16 24.86 8.89
C SER A 168 -4.74 24.36 8.80
N VAL A 169 -4.19 24.03 9.96
CA VAL A 169 -2.89 23.35 10.09
C VAL A 169 -3.04 22.25 11.11
N ASP A 170 -2.91 21.01 10.64
CA ASP A 170 -2.82 19.83 11.48
C ASP A 170 -1.36 19.37 11.48
N ALA A 171 -0.78 19.30 12.67
CA ALA A 171 0.61 18.86 12.82
C ALA A 171 0.74 17.93 14.02
N SER A 172 1.44 16.83 13.84
CA SER A 172 1.77 15.91 14.91
C SER A 172 3.26 15.56 14.93
N LEU A 173 3.77 15.42 16.16
CA LEU A 173 5.13 14.95 16.41
C LEU A 173 5.03 13.76 17.38
N THR A 174 5.55 12.62 16.96
CA THR A 174 5.70 11.45 17.82
C THR A 174 7.18 11.17 18.03
N VAL A 175 7.56 11.04 19.30
CA VAL A 175 8.90 10.59 19.70
C VAL A 175 8.76 9.36 20.59
N GLY A 176 9.69 8.42 20.49
CA GLY A 176 9.61 7.19 21.26
C GLY A 176 10.93 6.44 21.33
N ASP A 177 10.86 5.24 21.86
CA ASP A 177 11.99 4.33 21.93
C ASP A 177 12.48 3.93 20.54
N PHE A 178 13.66 3.37 20.45
CA PHE A 178 14.32 2.96 19.21
C PHE A 178 14.50 4.11 18.20
N GLY A 179 14.83 5.29 18.69
CA GLY A 179 15.07 6.48 17.85
C GLY A 179 13.85 7.01 17.13
N ARG A 180 12.62 6.59 17.53
CA ARG A 180 11.38 6.96 16.81
C ARG A 180 11.16 8.46 16.75
N GLN A 181 10.93 8.95 15.54
CA GLN A 181 10.62 10.35 15.23
C GLN A 181 9.65 10.39 14.04
N ASP A 182 8.37 10.64 14.33
CA ASP A 182 7.37 10.83 13.26
C ASP A 182 6.95 12.30 13.24
N VAL A 183 6.96 12.91 12.07
CA VAL A 183 6.47 14.27 11.83
C VAL A 183 5.42 14.20 10.74
N LYS A 184 4.20 14.62 11.04
CA LYS A 184 3.09 14.66 10.07
C LYS A 184 2.52 16.06 10.06
N THR A 185 2.22 16.60 8.87
CA THR A 185 1.68 17.96 8.72
C THR A 185 0.74 18.03 7.53
N VAL A 186 -0.44 18.59 7.75
CA VAL A 186 -1.42 18.96 6.71
C VAL A 186 -1.71 20.44 6.84
N VAL A 187 -1.59 21.18 5.75
CA VAL A 187 -1.91 22.62 5.67
C VAL A 187 -2.98 22.81 4.61
N GLN A 188 -4.07 23.44 4.97
CA GLN A 188 -5.16 23.77 4.06
C GLN A 188 -5.33 25.29 3.96
N VAL A 189 -5.45 25.80 2.74
CA VAL A 189 -5.59 27.23 2.48
C VAL A 189 -6.64 27.45 1.39
N PRO A 190 -7.74 28.17 1.68
CA PRO A 190 -8.61 28.69 0.64
C PRO A 190 -7.88 29.81 -0.11
N ILE A 191 -7.56 29.55 -1.40
CA ILE A 191 -6.93 30.54 -2.27
C ILE A 191 -7.97 31.59 -2.73
N ILE A 192 -9.17 31.10 -3.05
CA ILE A 192 -10.35 31.92 -3.34
C ILE A 192 -11.48 31.33 -2.49
N GLU A 193 -11.98 32.10 -1.52
CA GLU A 193 -13.04 31.69 -0.62
C GLU A 193 -14.22 31.11 -1.39
N ASP A 194 -14.75 29.97 -0.91
CA ASP A 194 -15.83 29.18 -1.50
C ASP A 194 -15.59 28.66 -2.93
N LYS A 195 -14.37 28.79 -3.48
CA LYS A 195 -14.11 28.40 -4.88
C LYS A 195 -12.84 27.61 -5.13
N LEU A 196 -11.74 27.99 -4.53
CA LEU A 196 -10.44 27.37 -4.81
C LEU A 196 -9.68 27.15 -3.52
N GLY A 197 -9.47 25.90 -3.17
CA GLY A 197 -8.67 25.49 -2.03
C GLY A 197 -7.42 24.70 -2.44
N LEU A 198 -6.38 24.85 -1.64
CA LEU A 198 -5.14 24.09 -1.71
C LEU A 198 -4.92 23.37 -0.39
N LYS A 199 -4.62 22.09 -0.45
CA LYS A 199 -4.08 21.28 0.64
C LYS A 199 -2.67 20.85 0.29
N ILE A 200 -1.73 21.02 1.22
CA ILE A 200 -0.35 20.50 1.13
C ILE A 200 -0.14 19.60 2.33
N PHE A 201 0.45 18.45 2.12
CA PHE A 201 0.71 17.50 3.18
C PHE A 201 2.11 16.89 3.08
N ALA A 202 2.66 16.52 4.23
CA ALA A 202 3.90 15.78 4.33
C ALA A 202 3.96 14.97 5.62
N ALA A 203 4.52 13.76 5.54
CA ALA A 203 4.81 12.90 6.67
C ALA A 203 6.20 12.29 6.53
N SER A 204 6.98 12.34 7.61
CA SER A 204 8.27 11.64 7.74
C SER A 204 8.18 10.74 8.95
N ILE A 205 8.50 9.46 8.78
CA ILE A 205 8.38 8.43 9.81
C ILE A 205 9.71 7.70 9.86
N GLU A 206 10.38 7.75 11.00
CA GLU A 206 11.68 7.14 11.19
C GLU A 206 11.73 6.40 12.54
N HIS A 207 12.27 5.19 12.56
CA HIS A 207 12.73 4.50 13.78
C HIS A 207 13.71 3.37 13.42
N ASP A 208 14.59 3.00 14.38
CA ASP A 208 15.67 2.02 14.18
C ASP A 208 15.19 0.56 14.17
N GLY A 209 13.91 0.29 14.54
CA GLY A 209 13.39 -1.07 14.74
C GLY A 209 13.58 -1.57 16.18
N HIS A 210 12.78 -2.56 16.55
CA HIS A 210 12.74 -3.09 17.93
C HIS A 210 13.50 -4.41 18.09
N VAL A 211 13.87 -5.07 17.00
CA VAL A 211 14.64 -6.31 17.02
C VAL A 211 16.12 -5.99 17.02
N TYR A 212 16.89 -6.59 17.92
CA TYR A 212 18.34 -6.39 17.96
C TYR A 212 19.06 -7.47 17.18
N ASN A 213 19.80 -7.08 16.14
CA ASN A 213 20.63 -8.01 15.37
C ASN A 213 22.00 -8.12 16.03
N THR A 214 22.25 -9.28 16.65
CA THR A 214 23.48 -9.53 17.40
C THR A 214 24.71 -9.76 16.50
N TYR A 215 24.49 -10.14 15.25
CA TYR A 215 25.57 -10.29 14.26
C TYR A 215 26.04 -8.93 13.71
N LEU A 216 25.08 -8.06 13.37
CA LEU A 216 25.38 -6.72 12.83
C LEU A 216 25.57 -5.65 13.92
N ASP A 217 25.36 -6.00 15.20
CA ASP A 217 25.46 -5.09 16.35
C ASP A 217 24.63 -3.81 16.21
N ARG A 218 23.36 -3.97 15.77
CA ARG A 218 22.40 -2.87 15.56
C ARG A 218 20.96 -3.33 15.66
N HIS A 219 20.06 -2.37 15.84
CA HIS A 219 18.62 -2.64 15.66
C HIS A 219 18.29 -2.89 14.19
N ALA A 220 17.20 -3.62 13.95
CA ALA A 220 16.68 -4.04 12.65
C ALA A 220 15.16 -3.97 12.58
N GLY A 221 14.61 -3.92 11.37
CA GLY A 221 13.17 -3.79 11.11
C GLY A 221 12.67 -2.36 11.35
N GLY A 222 13.49 -1.36 11.11
CA GLY A 222 13.16 0.05 11.23
C GLY A 222 12.31 0.57 10.09
N ASP A 223 11.61 1.69 10.32
CA ASP A 223 10.92 2.46 9.27
C ASP A 223 11.77 3.70 8.87
N ASP A 224 11.83 3.99 7.58
CA ASP A 224 12.30 5.25 6.99
C ASP A 224 11.40 5.58 5.80
N LYS A 225 10.39 6.40 6.05
CA LYS A 225 9.36 6.76 5.06
C LYS A 225 9.21 8.26 4.95
N LEU A 226 9.03 8.71 3.73
CA LEU A 226 8.68 10.09 3.42
C LEU A 226 7.49 10.09 2.45
N ASN A 227 6.39 10.70 2.87
CA ASN A 227 5.21 10.91 2.05
C ASN A 227 4.93 12.41 1.96
N TYR A 228 4.68 12.93 0.75
CA TYR A 228 4.35 14.33 0.55
C TYR A 228 3.56 14.54 -0.73
N GLY A 229 2.76 15.59 -0.75
CA GLY A 229 1.96 15.91 -1.91
C GLY A 229 1.08 17.13 -1.72
N PHE A 230 0.14 17.28 -2.65
CA PHE A 230 -0.84 18.33 -2.60
C PHE A 230 -2.18 17.90 -3.19
N ALA A 231 -3.24 18.61 -2.80
CA ALA A 231 -4.54 18.51 -3.45
C ALA A 231 -5.10 19.91 -3.73
N LEU A 232 -5.72 20.06 -4.90
CA LEU A 232 -6.43 21.26 -5.31
C LEU A 232 -7.92 20.91 -5.49
N LEU A 233 -8.79 21.75 -4.95
CA LEU A 233 -10.23 21.70 -5.21
C LEU A 233 -10.66 23.03 -5.83
N TRP A 234 -11.27 22.98 -7.00
CA TRP A 234 -11.80 24.15 -7.68
C TRP A 234 -13.29 23.97 -8.00
N GLU A 235 -14.10 24.83 -7.41
CA GLU A 235 -15.55 24.92 -7.59
C GLU A 235 -15.92 26.29 -8.17
N PRO A 236 -15.81 26.47 -9.50
CA PRO A 236 -16.09 27.77 -10.12
C PRO A 236 -17.56 28.21 -9.99
N ASN A 237 -18.45 27.26 -9.81
CA ASN A 237 -19.87 27.43 -9.58
C ASN A 237 -20.48 26.18 -8.91
N ASP A 238 -21.74 26.25 -8.49
CA ASP A 238 -22.44 25.20 -7.74
C ASP A 238 -22.61 23.87 -8.50
N GLN A 239 -22.32 23.85 -9.79
CA GLN A 239 -22.50 22.65 -10.63
C GLN A 239 -21.20 21.92 -10.93
N LEU A 240 -20.06 22.60 -10.91
CA LEU A 240 -18.78 22.04 -11.36
C LEU A 240 -17.77 22.01 -10.23
N SER A 241 -17.26 20.81 -9.94
CA SER A 241 -16.17 20.58 -9.01
C SER A 241 -15.04 19.84 -9.70
N LEU A 242 -13.81 20.34 -9.56
CA LEU A 242 -12.60 19.70 -10.08
C LEU A 242 -11.62 19.50 -8.91
N LYS A 243 -11.22 18.26 -8.70
CA LYS A 243 -10.23 17.88 -7.67
C LYS A 243 -9.00 17.28 -8.35
N LEU A 244 -7.82 17.80 -8.04
CA LEU A 244 -6.53 17.19 -8.39
C LEU A 244 -5.82 16.80 -7.10
N HIS A 245 -5.39 15.56 -7.01
CA HIS A 245 -4.54 15.05 -5.95
C HIS A 245 -3.27 14.47 -6.56
N HIS A 246 -2.12 14.82 -6.00
CA HIS A 246 -0.83 14.30 -6.41
C HIS A 246 0.03 14.00 -5.17
N GLU A 247 0.64 12.82 -5.13
CA GLU A 247 1.34 12.29 -3.98
C GLU A 247 2.57 11.50 -4.41
N LEU A 248 3.65 11.69 -3.65
CA LEU A 248 4.86 10.88 -3.74
C LEU A 248 5.16 10.26 -2.37
N MET A 249 5.51 8.98 -2.38
CA MET A 249 5.95 8.26 -1.20
C MET A 249 7.27 7.54 -1.48
N GLU A 250 8.27 7.81 -0.64
CA GLU A 250 9.53 7.05 -0.59
C GLU A 250 9.47 6.13 0.64
N ASP A 251 9.81 4.85 0.47
CA ASP A 251 9.90 3.88 1.56
C ASP A 251 11.29 3.21 1.52
N LYS A 252 12.16 3.63 2.43
CA LYS A 252 13.52 3.09 2.62
C LYS A 252 13.63 2.28 3.91
N SER A 253 12.51 1.76 4.37
CA SER A 253 12.40 0.94 5.58
C SER A 253 13.16 -0.37 5.42
N GLU A 254 13.60 -0.93 6.53
CA GLU A 254 14.07 -2.30 6.54
C GLU A 254 12.89 -3.27 6.41
N GLN A 255 13.07 -4.33 5.62
CA GLN A 255 12.10 -5.42 5.54
C GLN A 255 11.89 -6.09 6.89
N GLY A 256 10.76 -6.77 7.05
CA GLY A 256 10.48 -7.57 8.25
C GLY A 256 11.60 -8.58 8.52
N VAL A 257 12.03 -8.64 9.77
CA VAL A 257 13.14 -9.52 10.19
C VAL A 257 12.62 -10.93 10.43
N TYR A 258 13.23 -11.91 9.77
CA TYR A 258 13.00 -13.33 10.07
C TYR A 258 13.83 -13.76 11.26
N VAL A 259 13.21 -14.51 12.17
CA VAL A 259 13.87 -15.09 13.32
C VAL A 259 14.04 -16.58 13.09
N ASN A 260 15.27 -17.05 13.03
CA ASN A 260 15.57 -18.48 12.92
C ASN A 260 15.19 -19.22 14.21
N ARG A 261 14.37 -20.26 14.09
CA ARG A 261 13.94 -21.13 15.20
C ARG A 261 14.41 -22.58 15.03
N ASN A 262 15.32 -22.83 14.11
CA ASN A 262 15.86 -24.16 13.89
C ASN A 262 16.68 -24.62 15.11
N VAL A 263 16.57 -25.90 15.45
CA VAL A 263 17.33 -26.52 16.52
C VAL A 263 18.35 -27.54 15.98
N VAL A 264 19.33 -27.85 16.79
CA VAL A 264 20.37 -28.85 16.44
C VAL A 264 19.71 -30.15 15.95
N GLY A 265 20.12 -30.59 14.76
CA GLY A 265 19.58 -31.78 14.09
C GLY A 265 18.56 -31.52 12.99
N GLU A 266 18.10 -30.28 12.82
CA GLU A 266 17.33 -29.86 11.66
C GLU A 266 18.24 -29.53 10.47
N LEU A 267 17.64 -29.49 9.25
CA LEU A 267 18.41 -29.39 8.00
C LEU A 267 19.26 -28.11 7.95
N ALA A 268 18.69 -26.97 8.30
CA ALA A 268 19.40 -25.69 8.28
C ALA A 268 20.61 -25.70 9.23
N CYS A 269 20.42 -26.21 10.45
CA CYS A 269 21.52 -26.38 11.40
C CYS A 269 22.58 -27.38 10.95
N THR A 270 22.18 -28.42 10.21
CA THR A 270 23.13 -29.41 9.67
C THR A 270 24.00 -28.79 8.58
N ILE A 271 23.43 -27.89 7.77
CA ILE A 271 24.18 -27.15 6.72
C ILE A 271 25.20 -26.20 7.37
N THR A 272 24.82 -25.50 8.44
CA THR A 272 25.72 -24.60 9.17
C THR A 272 26.86 -25.35 9.87
N LEU A 273 26.61 -26.53 10.44
CA LEU A 273 27.62 -27.40 11.04
C LEU A 273 28.71 -27.88 10.04
N ILE A 274 28.43 -27.85 8.73
CA ILE A 274 29.38 -28.26 7.69
C ILE A 274 30.37 -27.13 7.36
N GLY A 275 30.33 -26.00 8.05
CA GLY A 275 31.33 -24.96 7.98
C GLY A 275 30.92 -23.69 7.24
N PHE A 276 29.62 -23.43 7.12
CA PHE A 276 29.10 -22.22 6.48
C PHE A 276 28.81 -21.11 7.47
N ASP A 277 28.65 -21.43 8.76
CA ASP A 277 28.54 -20.45 9.82
C ASP A 277 29.79 -20.50 10.72
N PRO A 278 30.66 -19.49 10.68
CA PRO A 278 31.81 -19.43 11.55
C PRO A 278 31.45 -19.26 13.03
N ASN A 279 30.21 -18.90 13.36
CA ASN A 279 29.76 -18.61 14.72
C ASN A 279 28.85 -19.71 15.31
N ASN A 280 28.55 -20.78 14.58
CA ASN A 280 27.69 -21.88 15.04
C ASN A 280 26.26 -21.41 15.39
N GLY A 281 25.67 -20.53 14.55
CA GLY A 281 24.45 -19.75 14.78
C GLY A 281 23.19 -20.52 15.12
N CYS A 282 23.15 -21.86 14.88
CA CYS A 282 21.99 -22.68 15.18
C CYS A 282 21.59 -22.75 16.65
N GLU A 283 22.53 -22.58 17.57
CA GLU A 283 22.24 -22.73 19.00
C GLU A 283 21.80 -21.44 19.68
N LYS A 284 22.12 -20.29 19.10
CA LYS A 284 21.88 -19.01 19.77
C LYS A 284 20.48 -18.47 19.55
N ASP A 285 19.97 -18.51 18.33
CA ASP A 285 18.68 -17.92 17.98
C ASP A 285 17.48 -18.63 18.62
N ALA A 286 17.59 -19.92 18.86
CA ALA A 286 16.52 -20.68 19.51
C ALA A 286 16.34 -20.30 21.00
N THR A 287 17.33 -19.68 21.62
CA THR A 287 17.40 -19.42 23.07
C THR A 287 17.28 -17.96 23.46
N ASP A 288 17.60 -17.03 22.57
CA ASP A 288 17.77 -15.61 22.92
C ASP A 288 16.47 -14.80 22.93
N GLY A 289 15.31 -15.41 22.61
CA GLY A 289 14.00 -14.74 22.69
C GLY A 289 13.54 -14.06 21.39
N PRO A 290 12.34 -13.46 21.40
CA PRO A 290 11.72 -12.92 20.18
C PRO A 290 12.30 -11.57 19.75
N ASP A 291 13.10 -10.93 20.59
CA ASP A 291 13.58 -9.56 20.38
C ASP A 291 15.01 -9.49 19.80
N THR A 292 15.59 -10.65 19.50
CA THR A 292 16.95 -10.77 18.93
C THR A 292 16.97 -11.65 17.69
N VAL A 293 17.89 -11.34 16.78
CA VAL A 293 18.15 -12.09 15.54
C VAL A 293 19.65 -12.10 15.25
N GLU A 294 20.11 -13.08 14.51
CA GLU A 294 21.49 -13.18 14.00
C GLU A 294 21.51 -13.19 12.47
N SER A 295 20.88 -12.22 11.81
CA SER A 295 20.89 -12.13 10.35
C SER A 295 22.19 -11.52 9.84
N ASP A 296 22.80 -12.15 8.83
CA ASP A 296 24.00 -11.62 8.15
C ASP A 296 23.62 -10.62 7.03
N GLY A 297 22.36 -10.61 6.62
CA GLY A 297 21.82 -9.85 5.51
C GLY A 297 21.43 -8.42 5.88
N SER A 298 21.61 -7.52 4.92
CA SER A 298 20.99 -6.20 4.97
C SER A 298 19.59 -6.33 4.39
N ASN A 299 18.58 -6.35 5.26
CA ASN A 299 17.19 -6.19 4.82
C ASN A 299 16.97 -4.72 4.48
N PHE A 300 16.57 -4.40 3.26
CA PHE A 300 16.29 -3.02 2.88
C PHE A 300 15.13 -2.95 1.88
N SER A 301 14.50 -1.79 1.85
CA SER A 301 13.64 -1.32 0.77
C SER A 301 14.24 -0.05 0.18
N ASP A 302 14.08 0.15 -1.11
CA ASP A 302 14.25 1.43 -1.80
C ASP A 302 13.09 1.51 -2.79
N ASN A 303 11.97 2.04 -2.32
CA ASN A 303 10.73 2.04 -3.06
C ASN A 303 10.22 3.46 -3.24
N GLU A 304 9.79 3.78 -4.45
CA GLU A 304 9.15 5.05 -4.80
C GLU A 304 7.77 4.77 -5.38
N TYR A 305 6.78 5.55 -4.94
CA TYR A 305 5.40 5.47 -5.39
C TYR A 305 4.92 6.87 -5.74
N GLU A 306 4.47 7.06 -6.95
CA GLU A 306 3.85 8.30 -7.41
C GLU A 306 2.40 8.05 -7.77
N SER A 307 1.49 8.92 -7.36
CA SER A 307 0.08 8.78 -7.65
C SER A 307 -0.54 10.13 -8.01
N THR A 308 -1.33 10.15 -9.07
CA THR A 308 -2.12 11.31 -9.49
C THR A 308 -3.57 10.91 -9.69
N ILE A 309 -4.50 11.65 -9.06
CA ILE A 309 -5.94 11.44 -9.22
C ILE A 309 -6.56 12.77 -9.63
N PHE A 310 -7.28 12.79 -10.75
CA PHE A 310 -8.03 13.93 -11.20
C PHE A 310 -9.51 13.58 -11.29
N THR A 311 -10.35 14.27 -10.53
CA THR A 311 -11.80 14.05 -10.48
C THR A 311 -12.53 15.28 -10.97
N VAL A 312 -13.52 15.07 -11.85
CA VAL A 312 -14.46 16.09 -12.31
C VAL A 312 -15.85 15.65 -11.94
N ASN A 313 -16.58 16.46 -11.18
CA ASN A 313 -18.00 16.30 -10.94
C ASN A 313 -18.76 17.42 -11.59
N TYR A 314 -19.79 17.06 -12.37
CA TYR A 314 -20.73 18.02 -12.93
C TYR A 314 -22.15 17.65 -12.48
N ASP A 315 -22.68 18.47 -11.59
CA ASP A 315 -23.98 18.27 -10.97
C ASP A 315 -25.05 19.07 -11.71
N THR A 316 -26.11 18.38 -12.08
CA THR A 316 -27.31 18.98 -12.68
C THR A 316 -28.52 18.60 -11.84
N GLU A 317 -29.66 19.28 -12.05
CA GLU A 317 -30.90 18.97 -11.34
C GLU A 317 -31.28 17.48 -11.33
N ASN A 318 -30.90 16.74 -12.38
CA ASN A 318 -31.33 15.35 -12.58
C ASN A 318 -30.21 14.32 -12.51
N PHE A 319 -28.95 14.74 -12.73
CA PHE A 319 -27.83 13.80 -12.88
C PHE A 319 -26.54 14.40 -12.32
N LEU A 320 -25.81 13.54 -11.62
CA LEU A 320 -24.39 13.77 -11.31
C LEU A 320 -23.53 13.01 -12.31
N TYR A 321 -22.70 13.74 -13.05
CA TYR A 321 -21.68 13.17 -13.93
C TYR A 321 -20.35 13.21 -13.20
N THR A 322 -19.68 12.07 -13.10
CA THR A 322 -18.36 11.97 -12.50
C THR A 322 -17.39 11.38 -13.50
N TYR A 323 -16.24 12.04 -13.66
CA TYR A 323 -15.09 11.50 -14.37
C TYR A 323 -13.90 11.44 -13.43
N ILE A 324 -13.22 10.28 -13.39
CA ILE A 324 -12.00 10.06 -12.61
C ILE A 324 -10.92 9.57 -13.56
N TYR A 325 -9.82 10.29 -13.59
CA TYR A 325 -8.54 9.84 -14.13
C TYR A 325 -7.62 9.48 -12.98
N SER A 326 -6.92 8.36 -13.05
CA SER A 326 -5.84 8.06 -12.13
C SER A 326 -4.63 7.46 -12.85
N ASN A 327 -3.46 7.84 -12.37
CA ASN A 327 -2.19 7.24 -12.73
C ASN A 327 -1.46 6.86 -11.44
N ARG A 328 -0.74 5.73 -11.48
CA ARG A 328 0.11 5.28 -10.40
C ARG A 328 1.33 4.58 -10.94
N ASP A 329 2.49 5.11 -10.60
CA ASP A 329 3.80 4.59 -10.96
C ASP A 329 4.52 4.10 -9.71
N MET A 330 5.24 2.99 -9.82
CA MET A 330 5.98 2.41 -8.71
C MET A 330 7.30 1.83 -9.21
N ASP A 331 8.38 2.18 -8.51
CA ASP A 331 9.69 1.55 -8.61
C ASP A 331 10.03 0.94 -7.25
N GLU A 332 10.30 -0.35 -7.21
CA GLU A 332 10.56 -1.07 -5.97
C GLU A 332 11.82 -1.91 -6.07
N GLN A 333 12.73 -1.70 -5.14
CA GLN A 333 13.83 -2.60 -4.88
C GLN A 333 13.81 -3.04 -3.41
N ASN A 334 13.68 -4.34 -3.19
CA ASN A 334 13.58 -4.90 -1.85
C ASN A 334 14.53 -6.09 -1.71
N MET A 335 15.37 -6.09 -0.68
CA MET A 335 16.22 -7.23 -0.33
C MET A 335 15.83 -7.77 1.02
N GLN A 336 15.76 -9.09 1.12
CA GLN A 336 15.44 -9.78 2.36
C GLN A 336 16.29 -11.02 2.57
N ASP A 337 16.81 -11.14 3.78
CA ASP A 337 17.35 -12.37 4.32
C ASP A 337 16.19 -13.26 4.80
N PHE A 338 16.00 -14.40 4.13
CA PHE A 338 14.92 -15.34 4.42
C PHE A 338 15.31 -16.44 5.39
N ASP A 339 16.60 -16.65 5.64
CA ASP A 339 17.03 -17.70 6.58
C ASP A 339 17.14 -17.18 8.02
N GLY A 340 17.26 -15.86 8.22
CA GLY A 340 17.30 -15.23 9.54
C GLY A 340 18.47 -15.70 10.40
N SER A 341 19.58 -16.09 9.80
CA SER A 341 20.77 -16.56 10.48
C SER A 341 22.03 -15.81 10.04
N ALA A 342 23.15 -15.98 10.76
CA ALA A 342 24.46 -15.46 10.37
C ALA A 342 25.10 -16.24 9.21
N ALA A 343 24.44 -17.29 8.74
CA ALA A 343 24.91 -18.11 7.63
C ALA A 343 24.30 -17.64 6.31
N ARG A 344 25.10 -17.48 5.28
CA ARG A 344 24.62 -17.10 3.94
C ARG A 344 23.91 -18.27 3.27
N LEU A 345 22.62 -18.46 3.57
CA LEU A 345 21.82 -19.56 3.04
C LEU A 345 20.81 -19.13 2.00
N LEU A 346 20.02 -18.09 2.26
CA LEU A 346 18.97 -17.65 1.36
C LEU A 346 18.68 -16.17 1.49
N ARG A 347 19.02 -15.41 0.46
CA ARG A 347 18.61 -14.01 0.29
C ARG A 347 17.86 -13.86 -1.03
N MET A 348 16.88 -13.01 -1.02
CA MET A 348 16.11 -12.66 -2.22
C MET A 348 16.08 -11.16 -2.41
N ASN A 349 16.27 -10.73 -3.65
CA ASN A 349 16.13 -9.35 -4.08
C ASN A 349 14.99 -9.29 -5.09
N TYR A 350 14.11 -8.33 -4.90
CA TYR A 350 12.94 -8.09 -5.76
C TYR A 350 13.10 -6.72 -6.39
N PHE A 351 12.93 -6.68 -7.72
CA PHE A 351 12.84 -5.46 -8.50
C PHE A 351 11.48 -5.45 -9.17
N ASN A 352 10.73 -4.40 -8.99
CA ASN A 352 9.44 -4.25 -9.61
C ASN A 352 9.32 -2.85 -10.17
N ASP A 353 8.84 -2.78 -11.40
CA ASP A 353 8.41 -1.59 -12.08
C ASP A 353 6.93 -1.76 -12.40
N TRP A 354 6.10 -0.75 -12.16
CA TRP A 354 4.67 -0.81 -12.33
C TRP A 354 4.13 0.53 -12.76
N GLU A 355 3.52 0.56 -13.94
CA GLU A 355 2.79 1.71 -14.46
C GLU A 355 1.32 1.37 -14.59
N GLN A 356 0.44 2.15 -14.00
CA GLN A 356 -1.00 1.95 -14.04
C GLN A 356 -1.73 3.23 -14.40
N THR A 357 -2.68 3.13 -15.33
CA THR A 357 -3.58 4.22 -15.69
C THR A 357 -5.03 3.76 -15.66
N SER A 358 -5.95 4.62 -15.22
CA SER A 358 -7.38 4.32 -15.33
C SER A 358 -8.23 5.54 -15.64
N HIS A 359 -9.36 5.28 -16.28
CA HIS A 359 -10.41 6.24 -16.60
C HIS A 359 -11.76 5.68 -16.17
N GLU A 360 -12.49 6.39 -15.35
CA GLU A 360 -13.86 6.06 -15.01
C GLU A 360 -14.77 7.23 -15.39
N PHE A 361 -15.81 6.95 -16.16
CA PHE A 361 -16.92 7.89 -16.36
C PHE A 361 -18.20 7.27 -15.89
N ARG A 362 -18.94 7.95 -15.02
CA ARG A 362 -20.22 7.46 -14.49
C ARG A 362 -21.27 8.56 -14.43
N VAL A 363 -22.52 8.12 -14.50
CA VAL A 363 -23.72 8.95 -14.36
C VAL A 363 -24.55 8.39 -13.22
N THR A 364 -24.85 9.21 -12.23
CA THR A 364 -25.74 8.89 -11.12
C THR A 364 -27.02 9.69 -11.27
N SER A 365 -28.19 9.03 -11.21
CA SER A 365 -29.47 9.72 -11.31
C SER A 365 -29.88 10.36 -9.99
N GLN A 366 -30.52 11.54 -10.09
CA GLN A 366 -31.07 12.31 -8.96
C GLN A 366 -32.55 12.71 -9.17
N PHE A 367 -33.10 12.37 -10.32
CA PHE A 367 -34.42 12.89 -10.77
C PHE A 367 -35.62 12.22 -10.12
N SER A 368 -35.46 11.13 -9.37
CA SER A 368 -36.59 10.35 -8.84
C SER A 368 -36.25 9.71 -7.50
N GLU A 369 -37.12 9.89 -6.53
CA GLU A 369 -37.07 9.17 -5.25
C GLU A 369 -37.44 7.69 -5.38
N LYS A 370 -38.16 7.30 -6.45
CA LYS A 370 -38.63 5.93 -6.65
C LYS A 370 -37.75 5.07 -7.55
N PHE A 371 -36.89 5.71 -8.32
CA PHE A 371 -36.02 5.02 -9.27
C PHE A 371 -34.69 5.74 -9.36
N GLN A 372 -33.67 5.09 -8.91
CA GLN A 372 -32.32 5.61 -8.97
C GLN A 372 -31.42 4.64 -9.72
N PHE A 373 -30.45 5.16 -10.45
CA PHE A 373 -29.43 4.33 -11.08
C PHE A 373 -28.05 4.99 -11.04
N ILE A 374 -27.06 4.15 -11.14
CA ILE A 374 -25.69 4.51 -11.46
C ILE A 374 -25.26 3.66 -12.65
N ALA A 375 -24.66 4.27 -13.66
CA ALA A 375 -24.12 3.57 -14.81
C ALA A 375 -22.77 4.19 -15.21
N GLY A 376 -21.85 3.39 -15.72
CA GLY A 376 -20.55 3.92 -16.09
C GLY A 376 -19.74 2.99 -16.99
N ILE A 377 -18.63 3.54 -17.44
CA ILE A 377 -17.59 2.88 -18.20
C ILE A 377 -16.30 3.02 -17.41
N TYR A 378 -15.52 1.96 -17.35
CA TYR A 378 -14.22 1.91 -16.70
C TYR A 378 -13.19 1.33 -17.66
N ASP A 379 -12.11 2.04 -17.85
CA ASP A 379 -10.94 1.63 -18.61
C ASP A 379 -9.74 1.57 -17.68
N TRP A 380 -8.92 0.52 -17.78
CA TRP A 380 -7.80 0.29 -16.91
C TRP A 380 -6.67 -0.41 -17.66
N GLU A 381 -5.51 0.17 -17.59
CA GLU A 381 -4.29 -0.38 -18.18
C GLU A 381 -3.21 -0.49 -17.12
N VAL A 382 -2.45 -1.57 -17.15
CA VAL A 382 -1.24 -1.74 -16.36
C VAL A 382 -0.15 -2.40 -17.21
N ASP A 383 1.07 -1.90 -17.04
CA ASP A 383 2.30 -2.53 -17.50
C ASP A 383 3.20 -2.74 -16.30
N TYR A 384 3.76 -3.94 -16.15
CA TYR A 384 4.72 -4.19 -15.10
C TYR A 384 5.86 -5.10 -15.54
N ALA A 385 7.03 -4.87 -14.93
CA ALA A 385 8.16 -5.76 -14.94
C ALA A 385 8.51 -6.18 -13.52
N GLN A 386 8.74 -7.48 -13.30
CA GLN A 386 9.20 -8.01 -12.02
C GLN A 386 10.40 -8.91 -12.23
N ASN A 387 11.40 -8.77 -11.38
CA ASN A 387 12.55 -9.64 -11.34
C ASN A 387 12.85 -10.11 -9.91
N TRP A 388 13.21 -11.38 -9.77
CA TRP A 388 13.63 -11.98 -8.49
C TRP A 388 15.02 -12.57 -8.64
N ASP A 389 15.92 -12.09 -7.82
CA ASP A 389 17.24 -12.65 -7.68
C ASP A 389 17.32 -13.44 -6.39
N VAL A 390 17.63 -14.73 -6.51
CA VAL A 390 17.85 -15.63 -5.37
C VAL A 390 19.35 -15.85 -5.21
N TYR A 391 19.86 -15.57 -4.02
CA TYR A 391 21.30 -15.68 -3.70
C TYR A 391 21.56 -16.80 -2.71
N ASP A 392 22.79 -17.31 -2.72
CA ASP A 392 23.46 -18.16 -1.74
C ASP A 392 23.02 -19.65 -1.73
N LEU A 393 21.74 -20.01 -1.62
CA LEU A 393 21.27 -21.37 -1.35
C LEU A 393 21.86 -22.41 -2.32
N PHE A 394 21.70 -22.19 -3.62
CA PHE A 394 22.17 -23.15 -4.62
C PHE A 394 23.69 -23.17 -4.78
N TYR A 395 24.31 -22.01 -4.56
CA TYR A 395 25.76 -21.92 -4.55
C TYR A 395 26.39 -22.75 -3.43
N GLN A 396 25.86 -22.64 -2.22
CA GLN A 396 26.32 -23.42 -1.07
C GLN A 396 26.09 -24.91 -1.28
N LEU A 397 24.92 -25.34 -1.76
CA LEU A 397 24.62 -26.72 -2.09
C LEU A 397 25.55 -27.27 -3.17
N SER A 398 25.88 -26.49 -4.18
CA SER A 398 26.79 -26.90 -5.26
C SER A 398 28.21 -27.13 -4.74
N ARG A 399 28.69 -26.33 -3.81
CA ARG A 399 30.01 -26.50 -3.15
C ARG A 399 30.10 -27.76 -2.33
N LEU A 400 29.00 -28.24 -1.77
CA LEU A 400 28.90 -29.49 -1.02
C LEU A 400 28.92 -30.74 -1.92
N GLY A 401 28.88 -30.60 -3.22
CA GLY A 401 28.78 -31.74 -4.15
C GLY A 401 27.44 -32.46 -4.06
N VAL A 402 26.43 -31.87 -3.40
CA VAL A 402 25.07 -32.40 -3.37
C VAL A 402 24.44 -32.08 -4.71
N GLY A 403 24.83 -32.82 -5.74
CA GLY A 403 24.40 -32.67 -7.13
C GLY A 403 22.95 -33.01 -7.39
N ALA A 404 22.04 -32.59 -6.56
CA ALA A 404 20.60 -32.77 -6.79
C ALA A 404 20.11 -31.99 -8.04
N TRP A 405 20.85 -31.05 -8.53
CA TRP A 405 20.48 -30.20 -9.66
C TRP A 405 21.34 -30.38 -10.91
N GLY A 406 22.13 -31.44 -10.95
CA GLY A 406 22.69 -32.02 -12.19
C GLY A 406 23.58 -31.14 -13.05
N ALA A 407 24.07 -30.02 -12.55
CA ALA A 407 24.73 -29.07 -13.40
C ALA A 407 25.91 -28.39 -12.73
N GLY A 408 26.98 -29.13 -12.56
CA GLY A 408 28.27 -28.55 -12.19
C GLY A 408 28.73 -27.42 -13.11
N ASP A 409 28.21 -27.29 -14.32
CA ASP A 409 28.67 -26.28 -15.27
C ASP A 409 27.65 -25.17 -15.57
N THR A 410 26.37 -25.36 -15.30
CA THR A 410 25.36 -24.34 -15.58
C THR A 410 25.20 -23.31 -14.47
N LEU A 411 25.44 -23.69 -13.21
CA LEU A 411 25.38 -22.73 -12.09
C LEU A 411 26.64 -21.85 -12.00
N THR A 412 27.78 -22.32 -12.48
CA THR A 412 29.02 -21.52 -12.51
C THR A 412 28.99 -20.38 -13.52
N GLY A 413 28.04 -20.40 -14.48
CA GLY A 413 27.84 -19.31 -15.44
C GLY A 413 27.05 -18.11 -14.87
N TYR A 414 26.26 -18.32 -13.83
CA TYR A 414 25.43 -17.27 -13.23
C TYR A 414 26.14 -16.46 -12.13
N GLY A 415 27.22 -16.97 -11.57
CA GLY A 415 27.83 -16.40 -10.38
C GLY A 415 28.82 -15.27 -10.60
N ARG A 416 29.00 -14.75 -11.79
CA ARG A 416 30.11 -13.80 -12.03
C ARG A 416 29.72 -12.40 -12.48
N ASP A 417 28.54 -12.21 -12.97
CA ASP A 417 28.08 -10.91 -13.46
C ASP A 417 26.88 -10.45 -12.63
N SER A 418 27.13 -10.15 -11.35
CA SER A 418 26.08 -9.58 -10.52
C SER A 418 25.75 -8.18 -11.00
N TYR A 419 24.47 -7.90 -11.09
CA TYR A 419 23.94 -6.60 -11.50
C TYR A 419 24.01 -5.55 -10.37
N ILE A 420 24.37 -5.96 -9.17
CA ILE A 420 24.45 -5.08 -8.01
C ILE A 420 25.93 -4.77 -7.75
N THR A 421 26.45 -3.80 -8.47
CA THR A 421 27.85 -3.39 -8.34
C THR A 421 28.10 -2.74 -6.97
N GLY A 422 29.02 -3.30 -6.20
CA GLY A 422 29.50 -2.73 -4.93
C GLY A 422 29.17 -3.52 -3.68
N LEU A 423 28.45 -4.63 -3.79
CA LEU A 423 28.12 -5.48 -2.63
C LEU A 423 29.05 -6.72 -2.56
N PRO A 424 29.57 -7.09 -1.38
CA PRO A 424 30.55 -8.18 -1.23
C PRO A 424 30.06 -9.58 -1.63
N TRP A 425 28.75 -9.76 -1.80
CA TRP A 425 28.09 -11.05 -2.12
C TRP A 425 27.62 -11.17 -3.58
N GLU A 426 27.99 -10.24 -4.43
CA GLU A 426 27.56 -10.16 -5.83
C GLU A 426 27.90 -11.40 -6.68
N SER A 427 28.81 -12.21 -6.20
CA SER A 427 29.24 -13.44 -6.90
C SER A 427 28.35 -14.66 -6.66
N ASP A 428 27.37 -14.58 -5.77
CA ASP A 428 26.64 -15.74 -5.24
C ASP A 428 25.20 -15.85 -5.74
N LEU A 429 24.85 -15.21 -6.88
CA LEU A 429 23.56 -15.31 -7.54
C LEU A 429 23.26 -16.75 -7.95
N ALA A 430 22.18 -17.30 -7.42
CA ALA A 430 21.75 -18.66 -7.65
C ALA A 430 20.69 -18.79 -8.74
N SER A 431 19.78 -17.82 -8.85
CA SER A 431 18.71 -17.81 -9.83
C SER A 431 18.24 -16.39 -10.08
N ASN A 432 17.89 -16.10 -11.32
CA ASN A 432 17.23 -14.89 -11.74
C ASN A 432 15.92 -15.28 -12.46
N ASN A 433 14.80 -14.75 -12.01
CA ASN A 433 13.48 -14.98 -12.58
C ASN A 433 12.86 -13.65 -12.96
N GLY A 434 12.62 -13.44 -14.24
CA GLY A 434 12.00 -12.22 -14.74
C GLY A 434 10.64 -12.49 -15.36
N GLN A 435 9.73 -11.53 -15.20
CA GLN A 435 8.44 -11.53 -15.88
C GLN A 435 7.98 -10.12 -16.19
N THR A 436 7.22 -10.00 -17.26
CA THR A 436 6.52 -8.77 -17.63
C THR A 436 5.07 -9.11 -17.97
N GLN A 437 4.16 -8.21 -17.69
CA GLN A 437 2.78 -8.35 -18.12
C GLN A 437 2.21 -6.98 -18.46
N LYS A 438 1.57 -6.91 -19.61
CA LYS A 438 0.65 -5.83 -19.95
C LYS A 438 -0.78 -6.33 -19.81
N THR A 439 -1.64 -5.57 -19.13
CA THR A 439 -3.06 -5.88 -19.00
C THR A 439 -3.87 -4.66 -19.42
N GLU A 440 -4.82 -4.87 -20.32
CA GLU A 440 -5.82 -3.88 -20.75
C GLU A 440 -7.21 -4.39 -20.36
N SER A 441 -8.02 -3.56 -19.74
CA SER A 441 -9.36 -3.95 -19.27
C SER A 441 -10.36 -2.83 -19.50
N ILE A 442 -11.45 -3.12 -20.18
CA ILE A 442 -12.58 -2.22 -20.35
C ILE A 442 -13.83 -2.84 -19.77
N ALA A 443 -14.64 -2.03 -19.08
CA ALA A 443 -15.89 -2.50 -18.51
C ALA A 443 -17.02 -1.48 -18.64
N VAL A 444 -18.24 -2.01 -18.76
CA VAL A 444 -19.48 -1.26 -18.66
C VAL A 444 -20.28 -1.81 -17.49
N PHE A 445 -20.75 -0.95 -16.61
CA PHE A 445 -21.51 -1.36 -15.43
C PHE A 445 -22.75 -0.49 -15.22
N ALA A 446 -23.75 -1.07 -14.56
CA ALA A 446 -24.92 -0.35 -14.10
C ALA A 446 -25.47 -1.00 -12.83
N SER A 447 -26.07 -0.19 -11.97
CA SER A 447 -26.87 -0.61 -10.83
C SER A 447 -28.12 0.26 -10.74
N ILE A 448 -29.25 -0.37 -10.48
CA ILE A 448 -30.56 0.28 -10.44
C ILE A 448 -31.21 -0.08 -9.11
N ASP A 449 -31.71 0.92 -8.41
CA ASP A 449 -32.55 0.79 -7.22
C ASP A 449 -33.98 1.21 -7.57
N TRP A 450 -34.95 0.31 -7.38
CA TRP A 450 -36.35 0.59 -7.55
C TRP A 450 -37.08 0.48 -6.21
N TYR A 451 -37.44 1.62 -5.65
CA TYR A 451 -38.19 1.75 -4.39
C TYR A 451 -39.67 1.47 -4.66
N LEU A 452 -40.06 0.19 -4.57
CA LEU A 452 -41.41 -0.27 -4.85
C LEU A 452 -42.42 0.20 -3.79
N THR A 453 -41.98 0.23 -2.53
CA THR A 453 -42.71 0.79 -1.38
C THR A 453 -41.68 1.36 -0.40
N ASP A 454 -42.11 2.07 0.65
CA ASP A 454 -41.24 2.57 1.71
C ASP A 454 -40.47 1.46 2.45
N GLN A 455 -40.87 0.20 2.28
CA GLN A 455 -40.28 -0.96 2.95
C GLN A 455 -39.65 -1.97 1.97
N LEU A 456 -39.79 -1.78 0.67
CA LEU A 456 -39.32 -2.72 -0.33
C LEU A 456 -38.59 -2.01 -1.47
N THR A 457 -37.28 -2.28 -1.55
CA THR A 457 -36.42 -1.84 -2.64
C THR A 457 -35.92 -3.04 -3.43
N LEU A 458 -36.02 -2.99 -4.73
CA LEU A 458 -35.44 -3.96 -5.64
C LEU A 458 -34.16 -3.36 -6.25
N THR A 459 -33.04 -3.99 -5.98
CA THR A 459 -31.76 -3.62 -6.58
C THR A 459 -31.33 -4.64 -7.63
N ALA A 460 -30.97 -4.17 -8.82
CA ALA A 460 -30.40 -4.99 -9.88
C ALA A 460 -29.11 -4.37 -10.42
N GLY A 461 -28.08 -5.18 -10.56
CA GLY A 461 -26.78 -4.72 -11.05
C GLY A 461 -26.29 -5.58 -12.21
N PHE A 462 -25.54 -4.97 -13.11
CA PHE A 462 -24.91 -5.59 -14.26
C PHE A 462 -23.51 -5.02 -14.46
N ARG A 463 -22.58 -5.90 -14.82
CA ARG A 463 -21.24 -5.51 -15.32
C ARG A 463 -20.83 -6.46 -16.43
N TRP A 464 -20.33 -5.91 -17.49
CA TRP A 464 -19.58 -6.61 -18.52
C TRP A 464 -18.14 -6.10 -18.52
N THR A 465 -17.20 -7.01 -18.60
CA THR A 465 -15.78 -6.68 -18.61
C THR A 465 -15.10 -7.52 -19.68
N GLU A 466 -14.26 -6.90 -20.47
CA GLU A 466 -13.29 -7.54 -21.38
C GLU A 466 -11.89 -7.21 -20.86
N GLU A 467 -11.05 -8.23 -20.80
CA GLU A 467 -9.67 -8.09 -20.32
C GLU A 467 -8.74 -8.90 -21.22
N GLU A 468 -7.64 -8.27 -21.61
CA GLU A 468 -6.55 -8.89 -22.37
C GLU A 468 -5.27 -8.80 -21.54
N LYS A 469 -4.49 -9.91 -21.53
CA LYS A 469 -3.21 -9.99 -20.83
C LYS A 469 -2.15 -10.56 -21.74
N ASP A 470 -1.10 -9.78 -21.94
CA ASP A 470 0.13 -10.22 -22.56
C ASP A 470 1.17 -10.50 -21.48
N PHE A 471 1.51 -11.78 -21.30
CA PHE A 471 2.44 -12.22 -20.27
C PHE A 471 3.67 -12.87 -20.86
N LEU A 472 4.84 -12.42 -20.40
CA LEU A 472 6.13 -13.03 -20.70
C LEU A 472 6.86 -13.33 -19.40
N GLY A 473 7.21 -14.58 -19.14
CA GLY A 473 7.96 -14.97 -17.96
C GLY A 473 8.92 -16.12 -18.24
N GLY A 474 10.00 -16.17 -17.50
CA GLY A 474 10.98 -17.25 -17.63
C GLY A 474 12.19 -17.10 -16.74
N ASN A 475 12.84 -18.24 -16.50
CA ASN A 475 14.19 -18.30 -15.97
C ASN A 475 15.16 -18.04 -17.13
N ALA A 476 15.42 -16.83 -17.46
CA ALA A 476 16.41 -16.51 -18.46
C ALA A 476 17.50 -15.67 -17.80
N GLY A 477 18.72 -16.05 -17.99
CA GLY A 477 19.86 -15.16 -17.89
C GLY A 477 19.81 -14.05 -18.94
N VAL A 478 18.64 -13.41 -19.04
CA VAL A 478 18.40 -12.27 -19.92
C VAL A 478 18.02 -11.14 -18.99
N GLY A 479 18.97 -10.25 -18.78
CA GLY A 479 18.72 -9.03 -18.03
C GLY A 479 17.54 -8.29 -18.66
N TYR A 480 16.41 -8.30 -17.95
CA TYR A 480 15.33 -7.39 -18.16
C TYR A 480 15.46 -6.26 -17.12
N TYR A 481 16.49 -5.44 -17.32
CA TYR A 481 16.51 -4.06 -16.85
C TYR A 481 17.02 -3.20 -18.01
N PRO A 482 16.27 -2.15 -18.40
CA PRO A 482 16.74 -1.21 -19.40
C PRO A 482 17.97 -0.45 -18.96
#